data_87d043bb07ba5a43518a27828349d4bd
#
_entry.id   87d043bb07ba5a43518a27828349d4bd
#
_cell.length_a   1.000
_cell.length_b   1.000
_cell.length_c   1.000
_cell.angle_alpha   90.00
_cell.angle_beta   90.00
_cell.angle_gamma   90.00
#
_symmetry.space_group_name_H-M   'P 1'
#
loop_
_entity.id
_entity.type
_entity.pdbx_description
1 polymer ?
#
loop_
_entity_poly.entity_id
_entity_poly.type
_entity_poly.pdbx_seq_one_letter_code
_entity_poly.pdbx_strand_id
1 'polypeptide(L)'
;MCVNEDKILRMKDLIKALTEADIAYYRDDDPVMSDREYDQLTDELLKLEAETGLVISGSPTQKVSGEVLEELTSVRHTKPMLSAKKTKSIEEMVRFAGGRSVLVSWKLDGLTIVLRYENGELKQSITRGREGTVGEDVTHTVRTYLNVPLTIPIRDSIEVRGEGVISWRHFNLINSDLEDTYSHPRNLAAGSTRKLDANESRKRLLEFFAFDLVSDHLERPSKLAQMQLMQNAGFSVVPFTYVDSTGGEELLRKAVDSYKPEHYGYPVDGLIVEYDDRAYGASLGATGHHENRMIALKWKDDPVPTKFLGVDLATTRTGRVSITGLFEPVAIDGAMVSRAYLHNLDIFDAFQFGVGDEIMVYKANQIIPQIAENKTKSGTFKMPMVCPCCGEKLIVRTTPGGSRQMYCENPYCAAKANGMQ
;
A
#
# COMPACT_ATOMS: atom_id res chain seq x y z
N MET A 1 -7.02 -25.58 -17.56
CA MET A 1 -6.94 -24.68 -16.39
C MET A 1 -6.14 -23.39 -16.66
N CYS A 2 -5.04 -23.44 -17.44
CA CYS A 2 -4.21 -22.24 -17.74
C CYS A 2 -4.92 -21.11 -18.52
N VAL A 3 -5.90 -21.43 -19.37
CA VAL A 3 -6.56 -20.43 -20.25
C VAL A 3 -7.35 -19.37 -19.47
N ASN A 4 -7.81 -19.66 -18.25
CA ASN A 4 -8.61 -18.71 -17.47
C ASN A 4 -7.72 -17.75 -16.65
N GLU A 5 -6.56 -18.20 -16.20
CA GLU A 5 -5.59 -17.35 -15.48
C GLU A 5 -5.02 -16.25 -16.38
N ASP A 6 -4.64 -16.59 -17.61
CA ASP A 6 -4.12 -15.62 -18.58
C ASP A 6 -5.17 -14.55 -18.92
N LYS A 7 -6.45 -14.94 -19.05
CA LYS A 7 -7.55 -14.01 -19.31
C LYS A 7 -7.78 -13.06 -18.15
N ILE A 8 -7.75 -13.57 -16.92
CA ILE A 8 -7.92 -12.76 -15.70
C ILE A 8 -6.77 -11.77 -15.56
N LEU A 9 -5.54 -12.21 -15.81
CA LEU A 9 -4.37 -11.34 -15.80
C LEU A 9 -4.52 -10.23 -16.84
N ARG A 10 -4.91 -10.61 -18.06
CA ARG A 10 -5.15 -9.65 -19.15
C ARG A 10 -6.24 -8.63 -18.81
N MET A 11 -7.35 -9.05 -18.18
CA MET A 11 -8.40 -8.14 -17.70
C MET A 11 -7.86 -7.10 -16.71
N LYS A 12 -7.03 -7.52 -15.76
CA LYS A 12 -6.41 -6.61 -14.78
C LYS A 12 -5.45 -5.62 -15.43
N ASP A 13 -4.67 -6.07 -16.39
CA ASP A 13 -3.76 -5.20 -17.16
C ASP A 13 -4.54 -4.17 -17.98
N LEU A 14 -5.66 -4.57 -18.60
CA LEU A 14 -6.53 -3.68 -19.34
C LEU A 14 -7.17 -2.63 -18.44
N ILE A 15 -7.72 -3.03 -17.29
CA ILE A 15 -8.29 -2.10 -16.32
C ILE A 15 -7.25 -1.07 -15.87
N LYS A 16 -6.04 -1.52 -15.59
CA LYS A 16 -4.95 -0.64 -15.20
C LYS A 16 -4.58 0.35 -16.31
N ALA A 17 -4.40 -0.13 -17.53
CA ALA A 17 -4.03 0.70 -18.68
C ALA A 17 -5.11 1.74 -19.00
N LEU A 18 -6.39 1.34 -19.01
CA LEU A 18 -7.53 2.24 -19.24
C LEU A 18 -7.65 3.28 -18.13
N THR A 19 -7.46 2.86 -16.87
CA THR A 19 -7.50 3.80 -15.74
C THR A 19 -6.35 4.81 -15.77
N GLU A 20 -5.14 4.37 -16.16
CA GLU A 20 -4.00 5.27 -16.34
C GLU A 20 -4.25 6.26 -17.50
N ALA A 21 -4.90 5.82 -18.58
CA ALA A 21 -5.28 6.67 -19.69
C ALA A 21 -6.34 7.72 -19.30
N ASP A 22 -7.35 7.32 -18.52
CA ASP A 22 -8.38 8.25 -17.98
C ASP A 22 -7.72 9.34 -17.13
N ILE A 23 -6.75 8.98 -16.29
CA ILE A 23 -6.05 9.94 -15.45
C ILE A 23 -5.24 10.91 -16.30
N ALA A 24 -4.48 10.42 -17.27
CA ALA A 24 -3.67 11.24 -18.16
C ALA A 24 -4.55 12.22 -18.96
N TYR A 25 -5.69 11.74 -19.46
CA TYR A 25 -6.63 12.57 -20.22
C TYR A 25 -7.30 13.65 -19.37
N TYR A 26 -7.93 13.26 -18.23
CA TYR A 26 -8.73 14.19 -17.43
C TYR A 26 -7.93 15.06 -16.45
N ARG A 27 -6.71 14.68 -16.12
CA ARG A 27 -5.89 15.35 -15.11
C ARG A 27 -4.74 16.12 -15.71
N ASP A 28 -4.05 15.50 -16.68
CA ASP A 28 -2.78 16.01 -17.17
C ASP A 28 -2.93 16.67 -18.54
N ASP A 29 -4.12 16.58 -19.16
CA ASP A 29 -4.41 17.04 -20.53
C ASP A 29 -3.36 16.55 -21.56
N ASP A 30 -2.76 15.38 -21.26
CA ASP A 30 -1.72 14.73 -22.04
C ASP A 30 -2.12 13.26 -22.29
N PRO A 31 -2.93 12.99 -23.31
CA PRO A 31 -3.43 11.65 -23.59
C PRO A 31 -2.29 10.69 -23.94
N VAL A 32 -2.16 9.61 -23.17
CA VAL A 32 -1.13 8.56 -23.35
C VAL A 32 -1.51 7.54 -24.42
N MET A 33 -2.75 7.57 -24.92
CA MET A 33 -3.24 6.75 -26.03
C MET A 33 -4.31 7.48 -26.83
N SER A 34 -4.55 7.06 -28.08
CA SER A 34 -5.61 7.60 -28.92
C SER A 34 -6.98 7.07 -28.50
N ASP A 35 -8.06 7.81 -28.81
CA ASP A 35 -9.45 7.38 -28.56
C ASP A 35 -9.74 5.99 -29.19
N ARG A 36 -9.21 5.74 -30.38
CA ARG A 36 -9.35 4.46 -31.05
C ARG A 36 -8.69 3.30 -30.30
N GLU A 37 -7.53 3.52 -29.70
CA GLU A 37 -6.85 2.52 -28.89
C GLU A 37 -7.62 2.29 -27.58
N TYR A 38 -8.10 3.36 -26.96
CA TYR A 38 -8.94 3.26 -25.76
C TYR A 38 -10.19 2.42 -26.01
N ASP A 39 -10.92 2.69 -27.11
CA ASP A 39 -12.11 1.93 -27.50
C ASP A 39 -11.77 0.45 -27.74
N GLN A 40 -10.67 0.14 -28.44
CA GLN A 40 -10.24 -1.22 -28.68
C GLN A 40 -9.94 -1.99 -27.41
N LEU A 41 -9.24 -1.38 -26.45
CA LEU A 41 -8.93 -1.99 -25.16
C LEU A 41 -10.21 -2.18 -24.32
N THR A 42 -11.15 -1.26 -24.39
CA THR A 42 -12.46 -1.38 -23.73
C THR A 42 -13.28 -2.52 -24.30
N ASP A 43 -13.34 -2.67 -25.64
CA ASP A 43 -14.01 -3.79 -26.31
C ASP A 43 -13.38 -5.15 -25.98
N GLU A 44 -12.03 -5.20 -25.90
CA GLU A 44 -11.32 -6.40 -25.46
C GLU A 44 -11.70 -6.77 -24.02
N LEU A 45 -11.77 -5.80 -23.12
CA LEU A 45 -12.16 -6.01 -21.73
C LEU A 45 -13.59 -6.54 -21.63
N LEU A 46 -14.55 -5.94 -22.32
CA LEU A 46 -15.96 -6.39 -22.37
C LEU A 46 -16.07 -7.84 -22.86
N LYS A 47 -15.29 -8.21 -23.88
CA LYS A 47 -15.25 -9.58 -24.38
C LYS A 47 -14.71 -10.55 -23.34
N LEU A 48 -13.63 -10.20 -22.64
CA LEU A 48 -13.04 -11.03 -21.59
C LEU A 48 -13.98 -11.17 -20.38
N GLU A 49 -14.69 -10.11 -19.99
CA GLU A 49 -15.72 -10.17 -18.95
C GLU A 49 -16.84 -11.14 -19.34
N ALA A 50 -17.32 -11.10 -20.60
CA ALA A 50 -18.32 -12.04 -21.09
C ALA A 50 -17.83 -13.49 -21.15
N GLU A 51 -16.59 -13.72 -21.57
CA GLU A 51 -16.00 -15.06 -21.68
C GLU A 51 -15.68 -15.70 -20.32
N THR A 52 -15.25 -14.91 -19.34
CA THR A 52 -14.87 -15.40 -18.01
C THR A 52 -16.04 -15.40 -17.02
N GLY A 53 -17.07 -14.59 -17.26
CA GLY A 53 -18.16 -14.36 -16.32
C GLY A 53 -17.72 -13.60 -15.06
N LEU A 54 -16.50 -13.07 -15.03
CA LEU A 54 -15.95 -12.30 -13.93
C LEU A 54 -16.17 -10.82 -14.15
N VAL A 55 -16.51 -10.11 -13.08
CA VAL A 55 -16.57 -8.65 -13.04
C VAL A 55 -15.56 -8.19 -11.99
N ILE A 56 -14.60 -7.38 -12.43
CA ILE A 56 -13.54 -6.84 -11.56
C ILE A 56 -13.85 -5.38 -11.26
N SER A 57 -13.66 -4.96 -10.02
CA SER A 57 -13.80 -3.57 -9.59
C SER A 57 -12.82 -2.66 -10.36
N GLY A 58 -13.16 -1.38 -10.43
CA GLY A 58 -12.34 -0.43 -11.20
C GLY A 58 -12.46 -0.56 -12.71
N SER A 59 -13.16 -1.59 -13.26
CA SER A 59 -13.40 -1.69 -14.68
C SER A 59 -14.17 -0.47 -15.19
N PRO A 60 -13.72 0.22 -16.26
CA PRO A 60 -14.43 1.33 -16.86
C PRO A 60 -15.77 0.90 -17.48
N THR A 61 -15.96 -0.41 -17.71
CA THR A 61 -17.23 -1.00 -18.19
C THR A 61 -18.32 -0.99 -17.11
N GLN A 62 -17.94 -0.83 -15.84
CA GLN A 62 -18.86 -0.81 -14.71
C GLN A 62 -19.16 0.61 -14.27
N LYS A 63 -20.45 0.98 -14.26
CA LYS A 63 -20.90 2.21 -13.61
C LYS A 63 -20.89 1.98 -12.10
N VAL A 64 -19.84 2.44 -11.41
CA VAL A 64 -19.90 2.55 -9.95
C VAL A 64 -20.81 3.74 -9.65
N SER A 65 -21.94 3.51 -8.97
CA SER A 65 -22.73 4.58 -8.41
C SER A 65 -21.85 5.38 -7.45
N GLY A 66 -21.75 6.69 -7.66
CA GLY A 66 -21.05 7.60 -6.74
C GLY A 66 -21.85 7.69 -5.44
N GLU A 67 -21.74 6.65 -4.62
CA GLU A 67 -22.40 6.59 -3.31
C GLU A 67 -21.63 7.47 -2.34
N VAL A 68 -22.33 8.43 -1.73
CA VAL A 68 -21.82 9.26 -0.64
C VAL A 68 -22.58 8.88 0.62
N LEU A 69 -21.83 8.40 1.62
CA LEU A 69 -22.37 8.02 2.92
C LEU A 69 -22.31 9.20 3.90
N GLU A 70 -23.17 9.20 4.91
CA GLU A 70 -23.08 10.16 6.00
C GLU A 70 -22.06 9.72 7.05
N GLU A 71 -21.98 8.39 7.31
CA GLU A 71 -21.03 7.78 8.24
C GLU A 71 -20.71 6.33 7.87
N LEU A 72 -19.61 5.79 8.40
CA LEU A 72 -19.25 4.38 8.24
C LEU A 72 -19.91 3.53 9.34
N THR A 73 -20.56 2.44 8.94
CA THR A 73 -21.19 1.52 9.87
C THR A 73 -20.18 0.54 10.48
N SER A 74 -20.25 0.34 11.80
CA SER A 74 -19.45 -0.67 12.50
C SER A 74 -19.98 -2.07 12.29
N VAL A 75 -19.10 -3.01 11.98
CA VAL A 75 -19.44 -4.43 11.71
C VAL A 75 -18.55 -5.36 12.52
N ARG A 76 -19.15 -6.36 13.15
CA ARG A 76 -18.42 -7.39 13.88
C ARG A 76 -17.91 -8.47 12.92
N HIS A 77 -16.65 -8.89 13.12
CA HIS A 77 -16.07 -10.03 12.40
C HIS A 77 -16.64 -11.37 12.89
N THR A 78 -16.83 -12.33 11.99
CA THR A 78 -17.27 -13.70 12.32
C THR A 78 -16.20 -14.45 13.12
N LYS A 79 -14.94 -14.27 12.75
CA LYS A 79 -13.77 -14.80 13.47
C LYS A 79 -12.76 -13.68 13.71
N PRO A 80 -12.21 -13.53 14.94
CA PRO A 80 -11.22 -12.51 15.24
C PRO A 80 -10.03 -12.57 14.28
N MET A 81 -9.48 -11.40 13.93
CA MET A 81 -8.32 -11.26 13.07
C MET A 81 -7.07 -11.01 13.92
N LEU A 82 -6.42 -12.07 14.35
CA LEU A 82 -5.20 -12.00 15.15
C LEU A 82 -3.99 -11.62 14.29
N SER A 83 -2.93 -11.16 14.94
CA SER A 83 -1.67 -10.82 14.29
C SER A 83 -0.75 -12.04 14.19
N ALA A 84 0.32 -11.97 13.39
CA ALA A 84 1.44 -12.88 13.46
C ALA A 84 2.39 -12.48 14.63
N LYS A 85 3.03 -13.47 15.26
CA LYS A 85 4.18 -13.21 16.13
C LYS A 85 5.27 -12.52 15.31
N LYS A 86 5.90 -11.48 15.86
CA LYS A 86 6.95 -10.70 15.17
C LYS A 86 8.33 -11.12 15.64
N THR A 87 9.26 -11.24 14.71
CA THR A 87 10.70 -11.43 14.98
C THR A 87 11.54 -10.53 14.08
N LYS A 88 12.76 -10.24 14.49
CA LYS A 88 13.83 -9.63 13.67
C LYS A 88 14.98 -10.61 13.42
N SER A 89 14.82 -11.87 13.83
CA SER A 89 15.84 -12.93 13.72
C SER A 89 15.45 -13.97 12.69
N ILE A 90 16.30 -14.14 11.69
CA ILE A 90 16.18 -15.22 10.69
C ILE A 90 16.30 -16.59 11.38
N GLU A 91 17.14 -16.72 12.42
CA GLU A 91 17.33 -17.96 13.18
C GLU A 91 16.04 -18.37 13.92
N GLU A 92 15.29 -17.38 14.46
CA GLU A 92 13.99 -17.67 15.09
C GLU A 92 12.96 -18.12 14.06
N MET A 93 12.96 -17.52 12.88
CA MET A 93 12.09 -17.92 11.78
C MET A 93 12.43 -19.34 11.29
N VAL A 94 13.70 -19.68 11.16
CA VAL A 94 14.15 -21.03 10.78
C VAL A 94 13.73 -22.06 11.83
N ARG A 95 13.90 -21.75 13.11
CA ARG A 95 13.43 -22.62 14.20
C ARG A 95 11.90 -22.77 14.19
N PHE A 96 11.18 -21.70 13.88
CA PHE A 96 9.72 -21.77 13.70
C PHE A 96 9.36 -22.76 12.60
N ALA A 97 9.97 -22.67 11.43
CA ALA A 97 9.68 -23.58 10.31
C ALA A 97 9.95 -25.05 10.67
N GLY A 98 11.02 -25.33 11.44
CA GLY A 98 11.32 -26.65 12.00
C GLY A 98 11.43 -27.76 10.95
N GLY A 99 11.88 -27.44 9.74
CA GLY A 99 11.99 -28.39 8.62
C GLY A 99 10.64 -28.76 7.98
N ARG A 100 9.55 -28.06 8.29
CA ARG A 100 8.23 -28.25 7.65
C ARG A 100 8.11 -27.43 6.38
N SER A 101 7.22 -27.86 5.49
CA SER A 101 6.84 -27.04 4.33
C SER A 101 6.15 -25.76 4.78
N VAL A 102 6.59 -24.64 4.23
CA VAL A 102 6.06 -23.31 4.55
C VAL A 102 5.88 -22.46 3.28
N LEU A 103 5.03 -21.45 3.36
CA LEU A 103 4.97 -20.36 2.40
C LEU A 103 5.67 -19.14 2.99
N VAL A 104 6.55 -18.54 2.21
CA VAL A 104 7.16 -17.24 2.48
C VAL A 104 6.47 -16.23 1.58
N SER A 105 5.90 -15.18 2.13
CA SER A 105 5.20 -14.15 1.37
C SER A 105 5.58 -12.75 1.85
N TRP A 106 5.37 -11.75 0.99
CA TRP A 106 5.46 -10.36 1.40
C TRP A 106 4.50 -10.05 2.55
N LYS A 107 4.96 -9.32 3.54
CA LYS A 107 4.11 -8.64 4.51
C LYS A 107 3.82 -7.25 3.96
N LEU A 108 2.73 -7.13 3.22
CA LEU A 108 2.28 -5.85 2.68
C LEU A 108 1.96 -4.87 3.80
N ASP A 109 2.22 -3.60 3.57
CA ASP A 109 1.99 -2.52 4.52
C ASP A 109 0.89 -1.58 4.02
N GLY A 110 -0.34 -1.92 4.33
CA GLY A 110 -1.55 -1.22 3.90
C GLY A 110 -2.63 -1.22 4.97
N LEU A 111 -3.86 -1.48 4.54
CA LEU A 111 -5.03 -1.65 5.39
C LEU A 111 -5.62 -3.05 5.19
N THR A 112 -5.65 -3.84 6.25
CA THR A 112 -6.27 -5.17 6.19
C THR A 112 -7.78 -5.06 6.00
N ILE A 113 -8.31 -5.76 4.99
CA ILE A 113 -9.71 -5.79 4.60
C ILE A 113 -10.20 -7.23 4.52
N VAL A 114 -11.44 -7.45 4.91
CA VAL A 114 -12.20 -8.69 4.75
C VAL A 114 -13.25 -8.48 3.68
N LEU A 115 -13.25 -9.32 2.66
CA LEU A 115 -14.28 -9.36 1.61
C LEU A 115 -15.21 -10.54 1.87
N ARG A 116 -16.51 -10.28 2.01
CA ARG A 116 -17.54 -11.30 2.19
C ARG A 116 -18.27 -11.54 0.88
N TYR A 117 -18.32 -12.81 0.48
CA TYR A 117 -19.04 -13.24 -0.72
C TYR A 117 -20.16 -14.21 -0.32
N GLU A 118 -21.29 -14.05 -0.97
CA GLU A 118 -22.44 -14.96 -0.89
C GLU A 118 -22.93 -15.25 -2.31
N ASN A 119 -23.15 -16.51 -2.62
CA ASN A 119 -23.57 -16.97 -3.94
C ASN A 119 -22.71 -16.39 -5.08
N GLY A 120 -21.41 -16.21 -4.83
CA GLY A 120 -20.44 -15.70 -5.80
C GLY A 120 -20.43 -14.18 -5.98
N GLU A 121 -21.19 -13.41 -5.21
CA GLU A 121 -21.22 -11.95 -5.29
C GLU A 121 -20.60 -11.30 -4.06
N LEU A 122 -19.83 -10.23 -4.26
CA LEU A 122 -19.32 -9.40 -3.18
C LEU A 122 -20.47 -8.69 -2.48
N LYS A 123 -20.75 -9.07 -1.23
CA LYS A 123 -21.83 -8.48 -0.43
C LYS A 123 -21.33 -7.39 0.51
N GLN A 124 -20.17 -7.60 1.14
CA GLN A 124 -19.67 -6.68 2.15
C GLN A 124 -18.14 -6.67 2.18
N SER A 125 -17.57 -5.50 2.46
CA SER A 125 -16.13 -5.32 2.69
C SER A 125 -15.92 -4.58 4.01
N ILE A 126 -15.08 -5.12 4.89
CA ILE A 126 -14.94 -4.64 6.27
C ILE A 126 -13.46 -4.42 6.59
N THR A 127 -13.10 -3.28 7.19
CA THR A 127 -11.74 -3.10 7.73
C THR A 127 -11.50 -4.03 8.90
N ARG A 128 -10.24 -4.43 9.14
CA ARG A 128 -9.89 -5.25 10.31
C ARG A 128 -10.31 -4.60 11.63
N GLY A 129 -10.24 -3.27 11.70
CA GLY A 129 -10.37 -2.53 12.96
C GLY A 129 -9.15 -2.68 13.89
N ARG A 130 -9.15 -1.93 14.99
CA ARG A 130 -7.99 -1.85 15.90
C ARG A 130 -7.69 -3.20 16.58
N GLU A 131 -8.71 -3.87 17.06
CA GLU A 131 -8.58 -5.12 17.84
C GLU A 131 -8.89 -6.39 17.03
N GLY A 132 -9.22 -6.25 15.75
CA GLY A 132 -9.56 -7.37 14.87
C GLY A 132 -10.90 -8.06 15.19
N THR A 133 -11.75 -7.45 16.01
CA THR A 133 -13.08 -7.96 16.38
C THR A 133 -14.24 -7.18 15.76
N VAL A 134 -14.04 -5.87 15.59
CA VAL A 134 -15.00 -4.93 14.97
C VAL A 134 -14.26 -4.05 13.98
N GLY A 135 -14.78 -3.95 12.77
CA GLY A 135 -14.28 -3.06 11.72
C GLY A 135 -15.37 -2.13 11.21
N GLU A 136 -15.06 -1.37 10.20
CA GLU A 136 -15.97 -0.44 9.51
C GLU A 136 -16.36 -1.02 8.16
N ASP A 137 -17.62 -0.88 7.77
CA ASP A 137 -18.08 -1.22 6.43
C ASP A 137 -17.55 -0.20 5.42
N VAL A 138 -16.76 -0.70 4.49
CA VAL A 138 -16.09 0.07 3.43
C VAL A 138 -16.44 -0.47 2.04
N THR A 139 -17.57 -1.13 1.90
CA THR A 139 -17.98 -1.80 0.67
C THR A 139 -18.04 -0.84 -0.51
N HIS A 140 -18.56 0.37 -0.30
CA HIS A 140 -18.70 1.40 -1.33
C HIS A 140 -17.35 1.83 -1.92
N THR A 141 -16.32 2.00 -1.08
CA THR A 141 -14.98 2.38 -1.54
C THR A 141 -14.20 1.19 -2.11
N VAL A 142 -14.32 -0.01 -1.53
CA VAL A 142 -13.64 -1.22 -2.03
C VAL A 142 -14.12 -1.59 -3.43
N ARG A 143 -15.37 -1.31 -3.77
CA ARG A 143 -15.89 -1.45 -5.13
C ARG A 143 -15.21 -0.54 -6.16
N THR A 144 -14.41 0.45 -5.73
CA THR A 144 -13.61 1.33 -6.60
C THR A 144 -12.16 0.89 -6.74
N TYR A 145 -11.73 -0.17 -6.05
CA TYR A 145 -10.39 -0.72 -6.19
C TYR A 145 -10.17 -1.26 -7.60
N LEU A 146 -8.91 -1.35 -8.04
CA LEU A 146 -8.58 -1.73 -9.41
C LEU A 146 -8.74 -3.24 -9.69
N ASN A 147 -8.77 -4.10 -8.65
CA ASN A 147 -8.58 -5.54 -8.85
C ASN A 147 -9.40 -6.46 -7.94
N VAL A 148 -10.43 -5.94 -7.28
CA VAL A 148 -11.32 -6.76 -6.45
C VAL A 148 -12.36 -7.44 -7.33
N PRO A 149 -12.47 -8.78 -7.37
CA PRO A 149 -13.55 -9.45 -8.08
C PRO A 149 -14.90 -9.11 -7.44
N LEU A 150 -15.82 -8.52 -8.19
CA LEU A 150 -17.19 -8.27 -7.72
C LEU A 150 -18.04 -9.54 -7.79
N THR A 151 -17.68 -10.45 -8.71
CA THR A 151 -18.25 -11.79 -8.84
C THR A 151 -17.14 -12.84 -8.89
N ILE A 152 -17.40 -14.02 -8.32
CA ILE A 152 -16.47 -15.15 -8.29
C ILE A 152 -17.21 -16.46 -8.62
N PRO A 153 -16.52 -17.50 -9.09
CA PRO A 153 -17.18 -18.78 -9.42
C PRO A 153 -17.60 -19.61 -8.18
N ILE A 154 -17.13 -19.26 -7.00
CA ILE A 154 -17.42 -19.94 -5.74
C ILE A 154 -18.81 -19.52 -5.25
N ARG A 155 -19.73 -20.48 -5.06
CA ARG A 155 -21.11 -20.20 -4.61
C ARG A 155 -21.31 -20.26 -3.10
N ASP A 156 -20.40 -20.90 -2.39
CA ASP A 156 -20.41 -20.94 -0.94
C ASP A 156 -20.21 -19.54 -0.35
N SER A 157 -20.70 -19.34 0.87
CA SER A 157 -20.39 -18.15 1.65
C SER A 157 -18.92 -18.21 2.09
N ILE A 158 -18.14 -17.22 1.72
CA ILE A 158 -16.71 -17.15 2.04
C ILE A 158 -16.32 -15.77 2.51
N GLU A 159 -15.28 -15.72 3.34
CA GLU A 159 -14.53 -14.50 3.64
C GLU A 159 -13.13 -14.59 3.02
N VAL A 160 -12.72 -13.60 2.24
CA VAL A 160 -11.36 -13.46 1.75
C VAL A 160 -10.70 -12.31 2.49
N ARG A 161 -9.58 -12.59 3.14
CA ARG A 161 -8.79 -11.61 3.88
C ARG A 161 -7.60 -11.18 3.05
N GLY A 162 -7.31 -9.91 3.04
CA GLY A 162 -6.20 -9.37 2.25
C GLY A 162 -5.80 -7.97 2.71
N GLU A 163 -4.87 -7.41 1.99
CA GLU A 163 -4.34 -6.07 2.26
C GLU A 163 -4.71 -5.12 1.13
N GLY A 164 -5.38 -4.02 1.47
CA GLY A 164 -5.61 -2.89 0.58
C GLY A 164 -4.39 -1.99 0.57
N VAL A 165 -3.81 -1.77 -0.58
CA VAL A 165 -2.54 -1.05 -0.76
C VAL A 165 -2.61 -0.07 -1.92
N ILE A 166 -1.64 0.84 -1.96
CA ILE A 166 -1.32 1.66 -3.13
C ILE A 166 0.13 1.40 -3.52
N SER A 167 0.40 1.26 -4.83
CA SER A 167 1.78 1.12 -5.30
C SER A 167 2.61 2.39 -5.04
N TRP A 168 3.93 2.27 -4.91
CA TRP A 168 4.84 3.41 -4.78
C TRP A 168 4.69 4.39 -5.94
N ARG A 169 4.50 3.89 -7.16
CA ARG A 169 4.28 4.70 -8.36
C ARG A 169 3.02 5.57 -8.22
N HIS A 170 1.87 4.96 -7.88
CA HIS A 170 0.62 5.70 -7.72
C HIS A 170 0.64 6.62 -6.50
N PHE A 171 1.27 6.19 -5.40
CA PHE A 171 1.46 7.04 -4.24
C PHE A 171 2.21 8.34 -4.59
N ASN A 172 3.36 8.24 -5.25
CA ASN A 172 4.14 9.39 -5.63
C ASN A 172 3.38 10.33 -6.58
N LEU A 173 2.66 9.73 -7.54
CA LEU A 173 1.84 10.47 -8.49
C LEU A 173 0.71 11.26 -7.82
N ILE A 174 -0.03 10.63 -6.90
CA ILE A 174 -1.23 11.20 -6.28
C ILE A 174 -0.86 12.13 -5.13
N ASN A 175 0.09 11.71 -4.29
CA ASN A 175 0.39 12.42 -3.05
C ASN A 175 0.98 13.81 -3.28
N SER A 176 1.68 14.01 -4.41
CA SER A 176 2.24 15.32 -4.77
C SER A 176 1.16 16.39 -5.00
N ASP A 177 -0.04 15.98 -5.39
CA ASP A 177 -1.14 16.89 -5.74
C ASP A 177 -2.13 17.13 -4.58
N LEU A 178 -1.96 16.43 -3.46
CA LEU A 178 -2.81 16.60 -2.29
C LEU A 178 -2.41 17.84 -1.48
N GLU A 179 -3.40 18.56 -0.95
CA GLU A 179 -3.14 19.64 0.01
C GLU A 179 -2.52 19.08 1.30
N ASP A 180 -3.13 18.02 1.85
CA ASP A 180 -2.58 17.25 2.95
C ASP A 180 -1.88 16.00 2.43
N THR A 181 -0.55 16.04 2.36
CA THR A 181 0.24 14.89 1.93
C THR A 181 0.35 13.84 3.03
N TYR A 182 0.31 12.61 2.60
CA TYR A 182 0.57 11.48 3.49
C TYR A 182 2.08 11.18 3.57
N SER A 183 2.53 10.81 4.74
CA SER A 183 3.93 10.44 4.99
C SER A 183 4.29 9.04 4.44
N HIS A 184 3.29 8.19 4.24
CA HIS A 184 3.50 6.80 3.82
C HIS A 184 2.30 6.28 3.02
N PRO A 185 2.50 5.40 2.01
CA PRO A 185 1.43 4.77 1.23
C PRO A 185 0.34 4.12 2.08
N ARG A 186 0.70 3.46 3.18
CA ARG A 186 -0.25 2.87 4.12
C ARG A 186 -1.28 3.87 4.64
N ASN A 187 -0.82 5.06 5.01
CA ASN A 187 -1.71 6.10 5.56
C ASN A 187 -2.66 6.63 4.48
N LEU A 188 -2.17 6.79 3.25
CA LEU A 188 -3.00 7.17 2.12
C LEU A 188 -4.03 6.07 1.80
N ALA A 189 -3.63 4.80 1.76
CA ALA A 189 -4.53 3.69 1.52
C ALA A 189 -5.63 3.61 2.60
N ALA A 190 -5.26 3.69 3.89
CA ALA A 190 -6.20 3.66 5.00
C ALA A 190 -7.17 4.85 4.98
N GLY A 191 -6.66 6.06 4.76
CA GLY A 191 -7.48 7.27 4.66
C GLY A 191 -8.43 7.26 3.47
N SER A 192 -7.97 6.76 2.33
CA SER A 192 -8.77 6.67 1.09
C SER A 192 -9.86 5.61 1.19
N THR A 193 -9.58 4.47 1.81
CA THR A 193 -10.57 3.40 2.02
C THR A 193 -11.72 3.84 2.93
N ARG A 194 -11.44 4.74 3.86
CA ARG A 194 -12.44 5.27 4.80
C ARG A 194 -13.14 6.54 4.33
N LYS A 195 -12.94 6.97 3.08
CA LYS A 195 -13.67 8.10 2.51
C LYS A 195 -15.17 7.79 2.45
N LEU A 196 -15.99 8.77 2.77
CA LEU A 196 -17.46 8.66 2.68
C LEU A 196 -17.93 8.71 1.23
N ASP A 197 -17.20 9.43 0.37
CA ASP A 197 -17.45 9.51 -1.07
C ASP A 197 -16.57 8.49 -1.82
N ALA A 198 -17.21 7.51 -2.46
CA ALA A 198 -16.55 6.49 -3.26
C ALA A 198 -15.76 7.08 -4.45
N ASN A 199 -16.21 8.20 -5.04
CA ASN A 199 -15.51 8.85 -6.15
C ASN A 199 -14.15 9.41 -5.71
N GLU A 200 -14.04 9.91 -4.48
CA GLU A 200 -12.76 10.34 -3.93
C GLU A 200 -11.80 9.18 -3.72
N SER A 201 -12.31 8.01 -3.31
CA SER A 201 -11.50 6.79 -3.18
C SER A 201 -11.03 6.27 -4.54
N ARG A 202 -11.90 6.30 -5.57
CA ARG A 202 -11.58 5.86 -6.94
C ARG A 202 -10.32 6.56 -7.48
N LYS A 203 -10.17 7.85 -7.25
CA LYS A 203 -9.01 8.65 -7.69
C LYS A 203 -7.68 8.22 -7.04
N ARG A 204 -7.72 7.31 -6.07
CA ARG A 204 -6.53 6.88 -5.30
C ARG A 204 -5.89 5.61 -5.83
N LEU A 205 -6.53 4.89 -6.77
CA LEU A 205 -5.96 3.73 -7.46
C LEU A 205 -5.50 2.62 -6.50
N LEU A 206 -6.36 2.28 -5.56
CA LEU A 206 -6.07 1.24 -4.58
C LEU A 206 -6.20 -0.15 -5.20
N GLU A 207 -5.40 -1.09 -4.69
CA GLU A 207 -5.41 -2.50 -5.08
C GLU A 207 -5.55 -3.37 -3.83
N PHE A 208 -6.06 -4.58 -4.01
CA PHE A 208 -6.24 -5.57 -2.95
C PHE A 208 -5.45 -6.83 -3.26
N PHE A 209 -4.72 -7.34 -2.28
CA PHE A 209 -4.01 -8.62 -2.39
C PHE A 209 -4.47 -9.58 -1.30
N ALA A 210 -5.10 -10.68 -1.72
CA ALA A 210 -5.60 -11.70 -0.83
C ALA A 210 -4.45 -12.51 -0.22
N PHE A 211 -4.58 -12.88 1.07
CA PHE A 211 -3.63 -13.74 1.75
C PHE A 211 -4.28 -14.88 2.53
N ASP A 212 -5.59 -14.83 2.81
CA ASP A 212 -6.29 -15.90 3.52
C ASP A 212 -7.74 -16.03 3.07
N LEU A 213 -8.29 -17.25 3.14
CA LEU A 213 -9.67 -17.56 2.84
C LEU A 213 -10.27 -18.34 4.01
N VAL A 214 -11.39 -17.84 4.51
CA VAL A 214 -12.16 -18.46 5.60
C VAL A 214 -13.49 -18.93 5.05
N SER A 215 -13.81 -20.22 5.24
CA SER A 215 -15.07 -20.83 4.87
C SER A 215 -15.31 -22.02 5.78
N ASP A 216 -16.58 -22.31 6.06
CA ASP A 216 -16.95 -23.50 6.82
C ASP A 216 -17.06 -24.76 5.94
N HIS A 217 -17.07 -24.61 4.60
CA HIS A 217 -17.31 -25.70 3.65
C HIS A 217 -16.21 -25.92 2.63
N LEU A 218 -15.29 -24.96 2.47
CA LEU A 218 -14.22 -24.98 1.45
C LEU A 218 -12.83 -25.10 2.11
N GLU A 219 -12.67 -25.99 3.07
CA GLU A 219 -11.35 -26.23 3.65
C GLU A 219 -10.39 -26.84 2.64
N ARG A 220 -9.18 -26.31 2.60
CA ARG A 220 -8.05 -26.86 1.83
C ARG A 220 -7.00 -27.40 2.80
N PRO A 221 -6.40 -28.56 2.51
CA PRO A 221 -5.44 -29.18 3.43
C PRO A 221 -4.14 -28.38 3.54
N SER A 222 -3.78 -27.63 2.50
CA SER A 222 -2.55 -26.83 2.47
C SER A 222 -2.81 -25.36 2.18
N LYS A 223 -1.91 -24.52 2.66
CA LYS A 223 -1.91 -23.08 2.38
C LYS A 223 -1.67 -22.82 0.89
N LEU A 224 -0.77 -23.58 0.26
CA LEU A 224 -0.53 -23.49 -1.18
C LEU A 224 -1.83 -23.71 -1.97
N ALA A 225 -2.57 -24.78 -1.65
CA ALA A 225 -3.84 -25.06 -2.31
C ALA A 225 -4.90 -23.97 -2.06
N GLN A 226 -4.89 -23.33 -0.90
CA GLN A 226 -5.75 -22.19 -0.61
C GLN A 226 -5.40 -20.97 -1.47
N MET A 227 -4.11 -20.63 -1.59
CA MET A 227 -3.65 -19.52 -2.42
C MET A 227 -4.01 -19.75 -3.90
N GLN A 228 -3.81 -20.97 -4.41
CA GLN A 228 -4.19 -21.36 -5.77
C GLN A 228 -5.71 -21.27 -5.99
N LEU A 229 -6.52 -21.67 -5.00
CA LEU A 229 -7.99 -21.53 -5.09
C LEU A 229 -8.40 -20.06 -5.24
N MET A 230 -7.79 -19.15 -4.45
CA MET A 230 -8.07 -17.72 -4.56
C MET A 230 -7.63 -17.15 -5.92
N GLN A 231 -6.46 -17.55 -6.42
CA GLN A 231 -6.01 -17.14 -7.77
C GLN A 231 -7.00 -17.60 -8.85
N ASN A 232 -7.41 -18.86 -8.80
CA ASN A 232 -8.37 -19.44 -9.75
C ASN A 232 -9.76 -18.79 -9.66
N ALA A 233 -10.11 -18.23 -8.50
CA ALA A 233 -11.35 -17.48 -8.30
C ALA A 233 -11.27 -16.02 -8.76
N GLY A 234 -10.10 -15.55 -9.23
CA GLY A 234 -9.91 -14.20 -9.78
C GLY A 234 -9.20 -13.21 -8.86
N PHE A 235 -8.86 -13.60 -7.64
CA PHE A 235 -8.13 -12.70 -6.73
C PHE A 235 -6.67 -12.52 -7.14
N SER A 236 -6.16 -11.29 -6.97
CA SER A 236 -4.73 -11.08 -6.83
C SER A 236 -4.33 -11.56 -5.45
N VAL A 237 -3.39 -12.51 -5.37
CA VAL A 237 -2.87 -12.96 -4.08
C VAL A 237 -1.53 -12.30 -3.79
N VAL A 238 -1.19 -12.17 -2.52
CA VAL A 238 0.14 -11.72 -2.12
C VAL A 238 1.18 -12.65 -2.74
N PRO A 239 2.20 -12.14 -3.47
CA PRO A 239 3.24 -12.98 -4.02
C PRO A 239 3.95 -13.79 -2.94
N PHE A 240 4.15 -15.08 -3.20
CA PHE A 240 4.72 -16.02 -2.25
C PHE A 240 5.69 -17.00 -2.90
N THR A 241 6.56 -17.57 -2.08
CA THR A 241 7.46 -18.68 -2.43
C THR A 241 7.12 -19.88 -1.56
N TYR A 242 6.83 -21.01 -2.19
CA TYR A 242 6.67 -22.28 -1.49
C TYR A 242 8.03 -22.89 -1.18
N VAL A 243 8.26 -23.25 0.06
CA VAL A 243 9.47 -23.91 0.53
C VAL A 243 9.10 -25.30 1.03
N ASP A 244 9.50 -26.30 0.27
CA ASP A 244 9.26 -27.70 0.61
C ASP A 244 10.15 -28.17 1.77
N SER A 245 9.62 -29.08 2.59
CA SER A 245 10.31 -29.64 3.74
C SER A 245 11.63 -30.37 3.38
N THR A 246 11.76 -30.86 2.15
CA THR A 246 12.97 -31.54 1.69
C THR A 246 14.15 -30.59 1.47
N GLY A 247 13.89 -29.31 1.21
CA GLY A 247 14.91 -28.28 1.00
C GLY A 247 15.53 -27.73 2.29
N GLY A 248 14.93 -28.01 3.44
CA GLY A 248 15.45 -27.67 4.73
C GLY A 248 15.70 -26.17 4.97
N GLU A 249 16.58 -25.86 5.91
CA GLU A 249 16.95 -24.51 6.31
C GLU A 249 17.56 -23.68 5.16
N GLU A 250 18.40 -24.29 4.33
CA GLU A 250 19.11 -23.60 3.25
C GLU A 250 18.10 -23.03 2.22
N LEU A 251 17.11 -23.82 1.82
CA LEU A 251 16.09 -23.38 0.87
C LEU A 251 15.25 -22.24 1.46
N LEU A 252 14.92 -22.30 2.76
CA LEU A 252 14.18 -21.24 3.43
C LEU A 252 14.99 -19.94 3.48
N ARG A 253 16.29 -19.99 3.84
CA ARG A 253 17.18 -18.81 3.83
C ARG A 253 17.28 -18.21 2.43
N LYS A 254 17.49 -19.04 1.42
CA LYS A 254 17.54 -18.63 0.01
C LYS A 254 16.22 -17.98 -0.43
N ALA A 255 15.08 -18.54 -0.04
CA ALA A 255 13.78 -17.94 -0.33
C ALA A 255 13.66 -16.55 0.31
N VAL A 256 14.00 -16.39 1.59
CA VAL A 256 14.00 -15.09 2.29
C VAL A 256 14.92 -14.08 1.62
N ASP A 257 16.13 -14.49 1.26
CA ASP A 257 17.12 -13.63 0.62
C ASP A 257 16.71 -13.18 -0.80
N SER A 258 15.77 -13.87 -1.43
CA SER A 258 15.26 -13.49 -2.75
C SER A 258 14.30 -12.29 -2.71
N TYR A 259 13.73 -11.98 -1.55
CA TYR A 259 12.83 -10.85 -1.38
C TYR A 259 13.64 -9.56 -1.21
N LYS A 260 13.51 -8.65 -2.18
CA LYS A 260 14.23 -7.37 -2.25
C LYS A 260 13.20 -6.23 -2.21
N PRO A 261 12.94 -5.62 -1.04
CA PRO A 261 11.93 -4.56 -0.89
C PRO A 261 12.17 -3.38 -1.82
N GLU A 262 13.45 -3.03 -2.06
CA GLU A 262 13.87 -1.93 -2.93
C GLU A 262 13.50 -2.11 -4.40
N HIS A 263 13.16 -3.33 -4.81
CA HIS A 263 12.73 -3.67 -6.18
C HIS A 263 11.25 -4.04 -6.26
N TYR A 264 10.54 -3.97 -5.11
CA TYR A 264 9.13 -4.31 -5.07
C TYR A 264 8.24 -3.06 -5.16
N GLY A 265 7.27 -3.08 -6.05
CA GLY A 265 6.44 -1.91 -6.39
C GLY A 265 5.43 -1.49 -5.32
N TYR A 266 5.29 -2.23 -4.21
CA TYR A 266 4.34 -1.95 -3.15
C TYR A 266 5.01 -1.80 -1.78
N PRO A 267 4.38 -1.07 -0.83
CA PRO A 267 4.89 -0.95 0.51
C PRO A 267 4.85 -2.28 1.26
N VAL A 268 5.96 -2.63 1.89
CA VAL A 268 6.13 -3.86 2.67
C VAL A 268 6.90 -3.55 3.95
N ASP A 269 6.62 -4.26 5.04
CA ASP A 269 7.30 -4.09 6.32
C ASP A 269 7.96 -5.38 6.84
N GLY A 270 8.05 -6.40 5.99
CA GLY A 270 8.63 -7.68 6.33
C GLY A 270 8.17 -8.82 5.43
N LEU A 271 8.33 -10.03 5.94
CA LEU A 271 7.85 -11.26 5.33
C LEU A 271 6.96 -12.01 6.32
N ILE A 272 6.00 -12.77 5.80
CA ILE A 272 5.24 -13.75 6.56
C ILE A 272 5.75 -15.14 6.18
N VAL A 273 6.01 -15.96 7.19
CA VAL A 273 6.26 -17.40 7.04
C VAL A 273 5.14 -18.14 7.71
N GLU A 274 4.41 -18.94 6.95
CA GLU A 274 3.23 -19.67 7.38
C GLU A 274 3.37 -21.16 7.03
N TYR A 275 2.97 -22.03 7.95
CA TYR A 275 2.95 -23.48 7.66
C TYR A 275 2.00 -23.80 6.51
N ASP A 276 2.48 -24.67 5.60
CA ASP A 276 1.64 -25.16 4.50
C ASP A 276 0.54 -26.09 5.02
N ASP A 277 0.87 -27.00 5.95
CA ASP A 277 -0.08 -27.89 6.59
C ASP A 277 -1.04 -27.11 7.52
N ARG A 278 -2.26 -26.89 7.06
CA ARG A 278 -3.26 -26.10 7.78
C ARG A 278 -3.78 -26.80 9.02
N ALA A 279 -3.87 -28.12 9.01
CA ALA A 279 -4.29 -28.90 10.19
C ALA A 279 -3.25 -28.78 11.31
N TYR A 280 -1.97 -28.90 10.95
CA TYR A 280 -0.88 -28.66 11.89
C TYR A 280 -0.90 -27.21 12.41
N GLY A 281 -1.00 -26.24 11.53
CA GLY A 281 -1.08 -24.83 11.92
C GLY A 281 -2.24 -24.55 12.89
N ALA A 282 -3.41 -25.10 12.63
CA ALA A 282 -4.59 -24.99 13.51
C ALA A 282 -4.38 -25.66 14.87
N SER A 283 -3.67 -26.80 14.91
CA SER A 283 -3.37 -27.53 16.15
C SER A 283 -2.49 -26.75 17.12
N LEU A 284 -1.70 -25.77 16.63
CA LEU A 284 -0.87 -24.90 17.45
C LEU A 284 -1.66 -23.83 18.20
N GLY A 285 -2.94 -23.63 17.82
CA GLY A 285 -3.81 -22.66 18.44
C GLY A 285 -3.35 -21.21 18.26
N ALA A 286 -3.83 -20.35 19.15
CA ALA A 286 -3.51 -18.93 19.17
C ALA A 286 -3.32 -18.45 20.61
N THR A 287 -2.55 -17.40 20.79
CA THR A 287 -2.52 -16.59 22.01
C THR A 287 -3.64 -15.54 21.96
N GLY A 288 -3.82 -14.76 23.01
CA GLY A 288 -4.78 -13.63 22.99
C GLY A 288 -4.51 -12.60 21.88
N HIS A 289 -3.31 -12.59 21.27
CA HIS A 289 -2.90 -11.60 20.29
C HIS A 289 -2.38 -12.18 18.98
N HIS A 290 -1.90 -13.44 18.96
CA HIS A 290 -1.18 -14.00 17.82
C HIS A 290 -1.69 -15.40 17.47
N GLU A 291 -1.78 -15.69 16.16
CA GLU A 291 -1.90 -17.05 15.64
C GLU A 291 -0.53 -17.72 15.60
N ASN A 292 -0.43 -18.96 16.12
CA ASN A 292 0.85 -19.70 16.18
C ASN A 292 1.20 -20.39 14.86
N ARG A 293 0.30 -20.36 13.85
CA ARG A 293 0.51 -20.94 12.53
C ARG A 293 1.47 -20.13 11.63
N MET A 294 1.79 -18.89 12.00
CA MET A 294 2.62 -17.99 11.22
C MET A 294 3.52 -17.11 12.08
N ILE A 295 4.63 -16.67 11.47
CA ILE A 295 5.57 -15.72 12.07
C ILE A 295 5.87 -14.61 11.06
N ALA A 296 6.00 -13.37 11.54
CA ALA A 296 6.38 -12.21 10.73
C ALA A 296 7.84 -11.85 10.99
N LEU A 297 8.68 -11.99 9.96
CA LEU A 297 10.03 -11.45 9.95
C LEU A 297 9.98 -9.98 9.55
N LYS A 298 10.32 -9.09 10.48
CA LYS A 298 10.43 -7.65 10.21
C LYS A 298 11.89 -7.26 10.00
N TRP A 299 12.13 -6.36 9.05
CA TRP A 299 13.46 -5.80 8.88
C TRP A 299 13.83 -4.90 10.04
N LYS A 300 15.13 -4.74 10.26
CA LYS A 300 15.65 -3.81 11.24
C LYS A 300 15.73 -2.44 10.61
N ASP A 301 15.10 -1.46 11.24
CA ASP A 301 15.27 -0.04 10.93
C ASP A 301 16.23 0.52 12.01
N ASP A 302 17.53 0.28 11.87
CA ASP A 302 18.53 0.77 12.82
C ASP A 302 18.97 2.18 12.41
N PRO A 303 18.62 3.24 13.17
CA PRO A 303 19.04 4.59 12.84
C PRO A 303 20.54 4.77 12.96
N VAL A 304 21.13 5.47 12.00
CA VAL A 304 22.56 5.82 11.98
C VAL A 304 22.76 7.32 12.17
N PRO A 305 23.83 7.76 12.85
CA PRO A 305 24.09 9.16 13.09
C PRO A 305 24.65 9.85 11.83
N THR A 306 24.23 11.10 11.63
CA THR A 306 24.79 12.02 10.63
C THR A 306 24.58 13.46 11.07
N LYS A 307 25.04 14.43 10.29
CA LYS A 307 24.92 15.86 10.60
C LYS A 307 23.95 16.55 9.67
N PHE A 308 23.03 17.32 10.24
CA PHE A 308 22.09 18.15 9.50
C PHE A 308 22.83 19.32 8.82
N LEU A 309 22.56 19.54 7.53
CA LEU A 309 23.19 20.58 6.70
C LEU A 309 22.25 21.74 6.37
N GLY A 310 20.93 21.47 6.33
CA GLY A 310 19.95 22.46 5.90
C GLY A 310 18.72 21.84 5.27
N VAL A 311 18.00 22.64 4.49
CA VAL A 311 16.82 22.19 3.74
C VAL A 311 16.95 22.55 2.26
N ASP A 312 16.38 21.71 1.44
CA ASP A 312 16.08 21.98 0.04
C ASP A 312 14.57 22.18 -0.08
N LEU A 313 14.15 23.27 -0.74
CA LEU A 313 12.76 23.63 -0.94
C LEU A 313 12.41 23.48 -2.43
N ALA A 314 11.25 22.91 -2.72
CA ALA A 314 10.75 22.83 -4.09
C ALA A 314 9.29 23.25 -4.16
N THR A 315 8.94 24.17 -5.06
CA THR A 315 7.56 24.61 -5.29
C THR A 315 6.87 23.64 -6.24
N THR A 316 5.75 23.09 -5.84
CA THR A 316 4.92 22.22 -6.66
C THR A 316 4.01 23.04 -7.59
N ARG A 317 3.37 22.40 -8.56
CA ARG A 317 2.44 23.08 -9.48
C ARG A 317 1.21 23.66 -8.77
N THR A 318 0.81 23.14 -7.61
CA THR A 318 -0.25 23.73 -6.78
C THR A 318 0.22 24.95 -5.98
N GLY A 319 1.50 25.29 -6.05
CA GLY A 319 2.12 26.38 -5.28
C GLY A 319 2.55 25.96 -3.88
N ARG A 320 2.26 24.74 -3.43
CA ARG A 320 2.78 24.22 -2.16
C ARG A 320 4.30 24.07 -2.26
N VAL A 321 5.01 24.34 -1.17
CA VAL A 321 6.46 24.19 -1.10
C VAL A 321 6.79 22.95 -0.26
N SER A 322 7.45 21.97 -0.87
CA SER A 322 7.94 20.79 -0.18
C SER A 322 9.26 21.09 0.54
N ILE A 323 9.45 20.45 1.69
CA ILE A 323 10.64 20.59 2.54
C ILE A 323 11.40 19.27 2.55
N THR A 324 12.65 19.30 2.12
CA THR A 324 13.55 18.13 2.18
C THR A 324 14.73 18.47 3.07
N GLY A 325 14.93 17.73 4.15
CA GLY A 325 16.11 17.86 5.00
C GLY A 325 17.35 17.33 4.30
N LEU A 326 18.43 18.09 4.36
CA LEU A 326 19.75 17.72 3.84
C LEU A 326 20.69 17.38 4.99
N PHE A 327 21.48 16.34 4.84
CA PHE A 327 22.46 15.91 5.84
C PHE A 327 23.72 15.33 5.18
N GLU A 328 24.80 15.21 5.94
CA GLU A 328 26.02 14.59 5.44
C GLU A 328 25.71 13.18 4.92
N PRO A 329 26.21 12.80 3.72
CA PRO A 329 25.94 11.48 3.16
C PRO A 329 26.35 10.37 4.13
N VAL A 330 25.45 9.43 4.36
CA VAL A 330 25.66 8.29 5.26
C VAL A 330 25.20 7.00 4.59
N ALA A 331 25.93 5.92 4.79
CA ALA A 331 25.57 4.61 4.25
C ALA A 331 24.48 3.96 5.12
N ILE A 332 23.35 3.60 4.51
CA ILE A 332 22.26 2.85 5.13
C ILE A 332 21.86 1.74 4.18
N ASP A 333 21.96 0.49 4.66
CA ASP A 333 21.61 -0.72 3.89
C ASP A 333 22.24 -0.75 2.50
N GLY A 334 23.55 -0.47 2.43
CA GLY A 334 24.34 -0.52 1.19
C GLY A 334 24.13 0.64 0.22
N ALA A 335 23.32 1.63 0.56
CA ALA A 335 23.12 2.81 -0.28
C ALA A 335 23.51 4.10 0.47
N MET A 336 24.08 5.07 -0.25
CA MET A 336 24.37 6.40 0.29
C MET A 336 23.11 7.24 0.31
N VAL A 337 22.79 7.79 1.47
CA VAL A 337 21.61 8.63 1.72
C VAL A 337 22.06 9.98 2.24
N SER A 338 21.50 11.07 1.73
CA SER A 338 21.82 12.44 2.13
C SER A 338 20.61 13.36 2.23
N ARG A 339 19.41 12.82 2.04
CA ARG A 339 18.16 13.59 1.98
C ARG A 339 17.01 12.82 2.62
N ALA A 340 16.13 13.53 3.35
CA ALA A 340 14.89 12.97 3.87
C ALA A 340 13.76 14.00 3.78
N TYR A 341 12.56 13.56 3.36
CA TYR A 341 11.40 14.43 3.24
C TYR A 341 10.81 14.78 4.61
N LEU A 342 10.50 16.07 4.85
CA LEU A 342 10.04 16.59 6.13
C LEU A 342 8.55 16.99 6.15
N HIS A 343 7.78 16.55 5.19
CA HIS A 343 6.32 16.62 5.08
C HIS A 343 5.69 18.01 5.29
N ASN A 344 5.88 18.68 6.44
CA ASN A 344 5.27 19.95 6.80
C ASN A 344 6.11 20.74 7.81
N LEU A 345 5.71 21.98 8.10
CA LEU A 345 6.41 22.86 9.05
C LEU A 345 6.33 22.36 10.50
N ASP A 346 5.25 21.69 10.89
CA ASP A 346 5.11 21.22 12.27
C ASP A 346 6.13 20.11 12.57
N ILE A 347 6.36 19.21 11.61
CA ILE A 347 7.40 18.17 11.73
C ILE A 347 8.79 18.82 11.75
N PHE A 348 9.04 19.81 10.86
CA PHE A 348 10.31 20.53 10.85
C PHE A 348 10.58 21.22 12.20
N ASP A 349 9.60 21.95 12.72
CA ASP A 349 9.72 22.69 13.99
C ASP A 349 9.91 21.74 15.19
N ALA A 350 9.26 20.57 15.17
CA ALA A 350 9.40 19.57 16.23
C ALA A 350 10.83 19.01 16.36
N PHE A 351 11.58 18.97 15.28
CA PHE A 351 12.98 18.51 15.30
C PHE A 351 13.96 19.56 15.84
N GLN A 352 13.60 20.85 15.87
CA GLN A 352 14.47 21.93 16.35
C GLN A 352 15.86 21.92 15.73
N PHE A 353 15.95 21.89 14.40
CA PHE A 353 17.20 21.76 13.68
C PHE A 353 18.15 22.96 13.83
N GLY A 354 19.44 22.67 13.74
CA GLY A 354 20.51 23.62 13.48
C GLY A 354 21.56 22.99 12.59
N VAL A 355 22.26 23.79 11.80
CA VAL A 355 23.35 23.28 10.94
C VAL A 355 24.44 22.67 11.81
N GLY A 356 24.85 21.44 11.48
CA GLY A 356 25.82 20.67 12.24
C GLY A 356 25.24 19.86 13.40
N ASP A 357 23.91 19.95 13.67
CA ASP A 357 23.26 19.10 14.65
C ASP A 357 23.44 17.61 14.32
N GLU A 358 23.68 16.80 15.34
CA GLU A 358 23.68 15.35 15.21
C GLU A 358 22.24 14.85 15.11
N ILE A 359 21.91 14.26 13.97
CA ILE A 359 20.61 13.65 13.72
C ILE A 359 20.75 12.15 13.50
N MET A 360 19.71 11.40 13.83
CA MET A 360 19.61 9.97 13.56
C MET A 360 18.72 9.76 12.35
N VAL A 361 19.22 9.04 11.34
CA VAL A 361 18.49 8.77 10.09
C VAL A 361 18.40 7.27 9.83
N TYR A 362 17.32 6.83 9.22
CA TYR A 362 17.09 5.43 8.85
C TYR A 362 16.30 5.36 7.54
N LYS A 363 16.20 4.18 6.95
CA LYS A 363 15.29 3.92 5.84
C LYS A 363 14.06 3.21 6.37
N ALA A 364 12.92 3.87 6.40
CA ALA A 364 11.65 3.23 6.69
C ALA A 364 11.37 2.14 5.65
N ASN A 365 11.10 0.91 6.14
CA ASN A 365 10.88 -0.28 5.30
C ASN A 365 11.99 -0.52 4.27
N GLN A 366 13.24 -0.16 4.60
CA GLN A 366 14.45 -0.26 3.76
C GLN A 366 14.42 0.59 2.46
N ILE A 367 13.46 1.48 2.30
CA ILE A 367 13.26 2.25 1.07
C ILE A 367 13.36 3.75 1.30
N ILE A 368 12.56 4.29 2.24
CA ILE A 368 12.38 5.75 2.38
C ILE A 368 13.29 6.31 3.48
N PRO A 369 14.23 7.21 3.13
CA PRO A 369 15.00 7.92 4.14
C PRO A 369 14.12 8.79 5.03
N GLN A 370 14.28 8.65 6.33
CA GLN A 370 13.59 9.45 7.35
C GLN A 370 14.55 9.87 8.46
N ILE A 371 14.27 11.01 9.07
CA ILE A 371 14.94 11.46 10.28
C ILE A 371 14.16 10.92 11.49
N ALA A 372 14.83 10.12 12.34
CA ALA A 372 14.24 9.55 13.54
C ALA A 372 14.18 10.58 14.67
N GLU A 373 15.29 11.27 14.89
CA GLU A 373 15.43 12.29 15.93
C GLU A 373 16.57 13.28 15.62
N ASN A 374 16.50 14.45 16.20
CA ASN A 374 17.63 15.35 16.33
C ASN A 374 18.13 15.27 17.79
N LYS A 375 19.33 14.75 18.00
CA LYS A 375 19.91 14.61 19.33
C LYS A 375 20.37 15.93 19.93
N THR A 376 20.86 16.83 19.10
CA THR A 376 21.40 18.13 19.52
C THR A 376 20.32 19.14 19.82
N LYS A 377 19.30 19.25 18.96
CA LYS A 377 18.15 20.18 19.08
C LYS A 377 18.58 21.63 19.35
N SER A 378 19.56 22.14 18.57
CA SER A 378 20.05 23.50 18.77
C SER A 378 19.02 24.57 18.41
N GLY A 379 18.05 24.30 17.53
CA GLY A 379 16.97 25.20 17.15
C GLY A 379 17.45 26.48 16.42
N THR A 380 18.66 26.46 15.89
CA THR A 380 19.29 27.67 15.30
C THR A 380 18.98 27.84 13.82
N PHE A 381 18.51 26.80 13.13
CA PHE A 381 18.17 26.88 11.71
C PHE A 381 16.84 27.61 11.51
N LYS A 382 16.86 28.62 10.64
CA LYS A 382 15.65 29.36 10.26
C LYS A 382 15.20 28.95 8.86
N MET A 383 13.93 28.55 8.76
CA MET A 383 13.31 28.19 7.49
C MET A 383 13.34 29.39 6.51
N PRO A 384 13.89 29.20 5.30
CA PRO A 384 13.77 30.22 4.25
C PRO A 384 12.31 30.42 3.84
N MET A 385 11.84 31.68 3.90
CA MET A 385 10.46 32.05 3.59
C MET A 385 10.34 32.74 2.23
N VAL A 386 11.10 32.26 1.25
CA VAL A 386 11.07 32.74 -0.13
C VAL A 386 10.91 31.56 -1.09
N CYS A 387 10.12 31.76 -2.14
CA CYS A 387 9.90 30.74 -3.15
C CYS A 387 11.21 30.42 -3.89
N PRO A 388 11.65 29.16 -3.94
CA PRO A 388 12.90 28.80 -4.61
C PRO A 388 12.81 28.97 -6.13
N CYS A 389 11.59 29.06 -6.69
CA CYS A 389 11.37 29.19 -8.13
C CYS A 389 11.27 30.64 -8.60
N CYS A 390 10.50 31.51 -7.90
CA CYS A 390 10.23 32.87 -8.35
C CYS A 390 10.70 33.97 -7.37
N GLY A 391 11.24 33.61 -6.20
CA GLY A 391 11.73 34.56 -5.20
C GLY A 391 10.65 35.29 -4.39
N GLU A 392 9.36 35.04 -4.65
CA GLU A 392 8.25 35.65 -3.92
C GLU A 392 8.22 35.16 -2.48
N LYS A 393 7.74 35.99 -1.56
CA LYS A 393 7.58 35.64 -0.14
C LYS A 393 6.55 34.51 0.01
N LEU A 394 6.93 33.46 0.73
CA LEU A 394 6.04 32.36 1.06
C LEU A 394 5.07 32.72 2.18
N ILE A 395 3.88 32.17 2.10
CA ILE A 395 2.88 32.23 3.16
C ILE A 395 2.70 30.87 3.82
N VAL A 396 2.27 30.87 5.06
CA VAL A 396 1.92 29.64 5.79
C VAL A 396 0.40 29.53 5.85
N ARG A 397 -0.12 28.36 5.48
CA ARG A 397 -1.54 27.99 5.62
C ARG A 397 -1.67 26.76 6.48
N THR A 398 -2.75 26.70 7.25
CA THR A 398 -3.14 25.47 7.93
C THR A 398 -4.07 24.70 7.02
N THR A 399 -3.74 23.45 6.76
CA THR A 399 -4.54 22.54 5.93
C THR A 399 -5.79 22.07 6.69
N PRO A 400 -6.80 21.48 6.00
CA PRO A 400 -7.95 20.86 6.66
C PRO A 400 -7.57 19.80 7.70
N GLY A 401 -6.47 19.08 7.48
CA GLY A 401 -5.91 18.11 8.44
C GLY A 401 -5.17 18.72 9.63
N GLY A 402 -5.08 20.08 9.72
CA GLY A 402 -4.49 20.80 10.82
C GLY A 402 -2.98 21.01 10.74
N SER A 403 -2.31 20.58 9.66
CA SER A 403 -0.87 20.78 9.48
C SER A 403 -0.54 22.12 8.82
N ARG A 404 0.60 22.74 9.20
CA ARG A 404 1.08 23.97 8.60
C ARG A 404 1.96 23.69 7.39
N GLN A 405 1.60 24.30 6.25
CA GLN A 405 2.31 24.16 4.98
C GLN A 405 2.69 25.54 4.42
N MET A 406 3.79 25.59 3.65
CA MET A 406 4.23 26.79 2.96
C MET A 406 3.68 26.82 1.53
N TYR A 407 3.27 28.01 1.07
CA TYR A 407 2.75 28.23 -0.29
C TYR A 407 3.37 29.47 -0.94
N CYS A 408 3.62 29.34 -2.26
CA CYS A 408 3.86 30.44 -3.14
C CYS A 408 2.52 30.91 -3.73
N GLU A 409 2.12 32.14 -3.49
CA GLU A 409 0.87 32.70 -4.03
C GLU A 409 1.02 33.36 -5.39
N ASN A 410 2.26 33.58 -5.87
CA ASN A 410 2.47 34.20 -7.16
C ASN A 410 1.82 33.39 -8.30
N PRO A 411 0.78 33.91 -8.99
CA PRO A 411 0.11 33.20 -10.07
C PRO A 411 1.02 32.97 -11.28
N TYR A 412 2.06 33.76 -11.42
CA TYR A 412 3.02 33.67 -12.51
C TYR A 412 4.30 32.88 -12.12
N CYS A 413 4.29 32.19 -11.02
CA CYS A 413 5.41 31.32 -10.65
C CYS A 413 5.60 30.22 -11.70
N ALA A 414 6.81 30.06 -12.24
CA ALA A 414 7.09 29.07 -13.27
C ALA A 414 6.79 27.64 -12.85
N ALA A 415 6.86 27.33 -11.54
CA ALA A 415 6.46 26.03 -11.02
C ALA A 415 4.96 25.73 -11.20
N LYS A 416 4.11 26.76 -11.30
CA LYS A 416 2.67 26.64 -11.56
C LYS A 416 2.32 26.66 -13.04
N ALA A 417 3.13 27.33 -13.86
CA ALA A 417 2.88 27.53 -15.28
C ALA A 417 3.04 26.26 -16.13
N ASN A 418 3.85 25.30 -15.67
CA ASN A 418 4.03 24.01 -16.36
C ASN A 418 2.79 23.08 -16.31
N GLY A 419 1.65 23.57 -15.84
CA GLY A 419 0.36 22.89 -15.84
C GLY A 419 -0.70 23.55 -16.72
N MET A 420 -0.35 24.57 -17.50
CA MET A 420 -1.25 25.31 -18.43
C MET A 420 -0.76 25.25 -19.89
N GLN A 421 -0.11 24.16 -20.30
CA GLN A 421 0.13 23.89 -21.73
C GLN A 421 -0.42 22.52 -22.08
#